data_1aed4438e41749af180878a4006f43c5
#
_entry.id   1aed4438e41749af180878a4006f43c5
#
_cell.length_a   1.000
_cell.length_b   1.000
_cell.length_c   1.000
_cell.angle_alpha   90.00
_cell.angle_beta   90.00
_cell.angle_gamma   90.00
#
_symmetry.space_group_name_H-M   'P 1'
#
loop_
_entity.id
_entity.type
_entity.pdbx_description
1 polymer ?
#
loop_
_entity_poly.entity_id
_entity_poly.type
_entity_poly.pdbx_seq_one_letter_code
_entity_poly.pdbx_strand_id
1 'polypeptide(L)'
;LNPAKHMIAVTSETSPLAHNPDYLAAFYMDDYIGGRYSSTSGVGGAVLSLAFGPQVFADFLDGAAAADATAKNKDIRKNPALMDALIGIYERNVQEYPSTAVLPYSQALSRFPAHLQQLDMESNGKQVNRDGNAINYVTGPVIFGEPGTNGQHSFYQLLHQGTNIVPLQFIAFSKNQTGKDVVIEDSTSQVKLCANVVAQIVALACGKKDADPNKTFEGNRPS
;
A
#
# COMPACT_ATOMS: atom_id res chain seq x y z
N LEU A 1 1.27 -32.37 17.68
CA LEU A 1 2.02 -32.19 16.43
C LEU A 1 3.50 -32.41 16.71
N ASN A 2 4.21 -33.09 15.82
CA ASN A 2 5.66 -33.24 15.90
C ASN A 2 6.32 -32.04 15.21
N PRO A 3 7.02 -31.13 15.93
CA PRO A 3 7.63 -29.95 15.35
C PRO A 3 8.58 -30.27 14.19
N ALA A 4 9.37 -31.32 14.31
CA ALA A 4 10.31 -31.73 13.26
C ALA A 4 9.67 -32.13 11.91
N LYS A 5 8.34 -32.24 11.86
CA LYS A 5 7.58 -32.54 10.64
C LYS A 5 6.69 -31.38 10.17
N HIS A 6 6.49 -30.35 10.99
CA HIS A 6 5.47 -29.33 10.73
C HIS A 6 5.92 -27.90 11.00
N MET A 7 7.10 -27.71 11.60
CA MET A 7 7.60 -26.37 11.91
C MET A 7 8.88 -26.09 11.15
N ILE A 8 8.97 -24.88 10.62
CA ILE A 8 10.18 -24.31 10.04
C ILE A 8 10.51 -23.01 10.78
N ALA A 9 11.79 -22.71 10.90
CA ALA A 9 12.24 -21.41 11.38
C ALA A 9 12.55 -20.50 10.21
N VAL A 10 12.11 -19.23 10.29
CA VAL A 10 12.60 -18.16 9.42
C VAL A 10 13.22 -17.11 10.32
N THR A 11 14.53 -17.02 10.33
CA THR A 11 15.26 -16.29 11.37
C THR A 11 16.65 -15.88 10.88
N SER A 12 17.34 -15.06 11.66
CA SER A 12 18.77 -14.81 11.46
C SER A 12 19.60 -16.09 11.71
N GLU A 13 20.69 -16.27 10.97
CA GLU A 13 21.60 -17.40 11.15
C GLU A 13 22.23 -17.41 12.55
N THR A 14 22.35 -16.25 13.18
CA THR A 14 22.90 -16.07 14.55
C THR A 14 21.87 -16.35 15.64
N SER A 15 20.61 -16.54 15.30
CA SER A 15 19.53 -16.81 16.25
C SER A 15 19.62 -18.23 16.84
N PRO A 16 19.27 -18.42 18.12
CA PRO A 16 19.15 -19.77 18.72
C PRO A 16 18.19 -20.69 17.99
N LEU A 17 17.24 -20.14 17.21
CA LEU A 17 16.29 -20.92 16.41
C LEU A 17 16.89 -21.49 15.14
N ALA A 18 17.99 -20.93 14.65
CA ALA A 18 18.62 -21.31 13.39
C ALA A 18 19.09 -22.77 13.35
N HIS A 19 19.54 -23.27 14.47
CA HIS A 19 20.14 -24.61 14.61
C HIS A 19 19.33 -25.52 15.54
N ASN A 20 18.06 -25.20 15.79
CA ASN A 20 17.22 -26.01 16.64
C ASN A 20 16.83 -27.32 15.92
N PRO A 21 17.25 -28.51 16.46
CA PRO A 21 16.98 -29.81 15.83
C PRO A 21 15.49 -30.20 15.86
N ASP A 22 14.69 -29.50 16.65
CA ASP A 22 13.24 -29.76 16.74
C ASP A 22 12.46 -29.19 15.53
N TYR A 23 13.12 -28.46 14.62
CA TYR A 23 12.47 -27.92 13.43
C TYR A 23 12.83 -28.71 12.17
N LEU A 24 11.88 -28.77 11.24
CA LEU A 24 12.04 -29.43 9.95
C LEU A 24 13.15 -28.80 9.11
N ALA A 25 13.22 -27.47 9.12
CA ALA A 25 14.19 -26.68 8.37
C ALA A 25 14.32 -25.27 8.96
N ALA A 26 15.39 -24.58 8.61
CA ALA A 26 15.55 -23.15 8.86
C ALA A 26 15.89 -22.41 7.54
N PHE A 27 15.25 -21.27 7.35
CA PHE A 27 15.54 -20.30 6.28
C PHE A 27 16.09 -19.04 6.91
N TYR A 28 17.14 -18.50 6.35
CA TYR A 28 17.84 -17.36 6.94
C TYR A 28 17.47 -16.05 6.29
N MET A 29 17.48 -15.01 7.09
CA MET A 29 17.40 -13.62 6.66
C MET A 29 18.56 -12.85 7.31
N ASP A 30 19.06 -11.84 6.60
CA ASP A 30 20.09 -10.98 7.12
C ASP A 30 19.59 -10.10 8.28
N ASP A 31 20.45 -9.83 9.28
CA ASP A 31 20.12 -9.07 10.48
C ASP A 31 19.71 -7.62 10.20
N TYR A 32 20.13 -7.06 9.06
CA TYR A 32 19.78 -5.69 8.65
C TYR A 32 18.38 -5.58 8.01
N ILE A 33 17.68 -6.69 7.76
CA ILE A 33 16.34 -6.67 7.18
C ILE A 33 15.31 -6.36 8.25
N GLY A 34 14.73 -5.16 8.21
CA GLY A 34 13.62 -4.77 9.06
C GLY A 34 12.29 -5.41 8.64
N GLY A 35 11.37 -5.59 9.60
CA GLY A 35 10.08 -6.26 9.38
C GLY A 35 9.28 -5.71 8.21
N ARG A 36 9.21 -4.38 8.04
CA ARG A 36 8.47 -3.72 6.96
C ARG A 36 9.02 -3.95 5.56
N TYR A 37 10.27 -4.39 5.44
CA TYR A 37 10.94 -4.75 4.18
C TYR A 37 11.11 -6.26 4.01
N SER A 38 10.63 -7.07 4.95
CA SER A 38 10.92 -8.50 4.98
C SER A 38 10.09 -9.34 3.99
N SER A 39 9.07 -8.76 3.36
CA SER A 39 8.23 -9.47 2.38
C SER A 39 9.01 -9.97 1.15
N THR A 40 10.10 -9.32 0.78
CA THR A 40 11.01 -9.74 -0.31
C THR A 40 12.18 -10.59 0.18
N SER A 41 12.25 -10.93 1.46
CA SER A 41 13.26 -11.80 2.06
C SER A 41 12.77 -13.24 2.25
N GLY A 42 13.57 -14.07 2.93
CA GLY A 42 13.17 -15.42 3.34
C GLY A 42 11.86 -15.47 4.14
N VAL A 43 11.49 -14.38 4.82
CA VAL A 43 10.20 -14.29 5.55
C VAL A 43 9.02 -14.39 4.59
N GLY A 44 8.96 -13.52 3.58
CA GLY A 44 7.93 -13.61 2.55
C GLY A 44 8.11 -14.85 1.68
N GLY A 45 9.36 -15.19 1.32
CA GLY A 45 9.69 -16.34 0.48
C GLY A 45 9.15 -17.65 1.02
N ALA A 46 9.37 -17.93 2.30
CA ALA A 46 8.87 -19.17 2.92
C ALA A 46 7.35 -19.21 2.94
N VAL A 47 6.69 -18.15 3.42
CA VAL A 47 5.23 -18.12 3.58
C VAL A 47 4.52 -18.12 2.23
N LEU A 48 4.92 -17.24 1.31
CA LEU A 48 4.26 -17.10 0.00
C LEU A 48 4.50 -18.32 -0.88
N SER A 49 5.70 -18.90 -0.85
CA SER A 49 5.99 -20.11 -1.64
C SER A 49 5.23 -21.33 -1.12
N LEU A 50 5.05 -21.45 0.18
CA LEU A 50 4.25 -22.55 0.76
C LEU A 50 2.75 -22.37 0.48
N ALA A 51 2.26 -21.13 0.48
CA ALA A 51 0.83 -20.85 0.29
C ALA A 51 0.41 -20.87 -1.18
N PHE A 52 1.23 -20.35 -2.08
CA PHE A 52 0.86 -20.06 -3.47
C PHE A 52 1.79 -20.69 -4.51
N GLY A 53 2.85 -21.34 -4.07
CA GLY A 53 3.90 -21.88 -4.93
C GLY A 53 5.07 -20.90 -5.15
N PRO A 54 6.27 -21.44 -5.45
CA PRO A 54 7.49 -20.63 -5.57
C PRO A 54 7.46 -19.65 -6.74
N GLN A 55 6.69 -19.93 -7.79
CA GLN A 55 6.57 -19.04 -8.95
C GLN A 55 5.91 -17.71 -8.57
N VAL A 56 4.87 -17.72 -7.74
CA VAL A 56 4.20 -16.49 -7.26
C VAL A 56 5.17 -15.60 -6.48
N PHE A 57 6.05 -16.20 -5.68
CA PHE A 57 7.08 -15.43 -5.00
C PHE A 57 8.14 -14.89 -5.97
N ALA A 58 8.54 -15.65 -6.99
CA ALA A 58 9.44 -15.17 -8.04
C ALA A 58 8.83 -13.97 -8.81
N ASP A 59 7.56 -14.07 -9.21
CA ASP A 59 6.84 -12.98 -9.89
C ASP A 59 6.76 -11.72 -8.99
N PHE A 60 6.61 -11.89 -7.69
CA PHE A 60 6.64 -10.80 -6.72
C PHE A 60 8.02 -10.11 -6.66
N LEU A 61 9.10 -10.90 -6.67
CA LEU A 61 10.47 -10.37 -6.72
C LEU A 61 10.77 -9.66 -8.05
N ASP A 62 10.26 -10.18 -9.17
CA ASP A 62 10.39 -9.53 -10.48
C ASP A 62 9.72 -8.15 -10.49
N GLY A 63 8.54 -8.04 -9.86
CA GLY A 63 7.87 -6.75 -9.66
C GLY A 63 8.71 -5.77 -8.83
N ALA A 64 9.31 -6.23 -7.74
CA ALA A 64 10.20 -5.42 -6.91
C ALA A 64 11.44 -4.98 -7.69
N ALA A 65 12.06 -5.88 -8.46
CA ALA A 65 13.22 -5.56 -9.31
C ALA A 65 12.88 -4.53 -10.40
N ALA A 66 11.70 -4.60 -10.99
CA ALA A 66 11.22 -3.61 -11.95
C ALA A 66 11.05 -2.22 -11.30
N ALA A 67 10.51 -2.16 -10.09
CA ALA A 67 10.41 -0.91 -9.32
C ALA A 67 11.80 -0.33 -9.00
N ASP A 68 12.75 -1.15 -8.58
CA ASP A 68 14.13 -0.75 -8.33
C ASP A 68 14.82 -0.17 -9.57
N ALA A 69 14.55 -0.75 -10.74
CA ALA A 69 15.09 -0.25 -12.01
C ALA A 69 14.57 1.16 -12.33
N THR A 70 13.27 1.42 -12.10
CA THR A 70 12.69 2.75 -12.32
C THR A 70 13.13 3.76 -11.26
N ALA A 71 13.31 3.36 -10.02
CA ALA A 71 13.76 4.22 -8.92
C ALA A 71 15.18 4.79 -9.13
N LYS A 72 16.00 4.16 -9.98
CA LYS A 72 17.32 4.67 -10.37
C LYS A 72 17.27 5.78 -11.44
N ASN A 73 16.12 6.04 -12.03
CA ASN A 73 15.99 7.03 -13.09
C ASN A 73 16.07 8.45 -12.50
N LYS A 74 16.94 9.29 -13.08
CA LYS A 74 17.10 10.70 -12.66
C LYS A 74 16.01 11.62 -13.21
N ASP A 75 15.31 11.24 -14.27
CA ASP A 75 14.15 11.97 -14.77
C ASP A 75 12.95 11.62 -13.87
N ILE A 76 12.51 12.58 -13.09
CA ILE A 76 11.39 12.44 -12.14
C ILE A 76 10.11 11.91 -12.82
N ARG A 77 9.85 12.27 -14.06
CA ARG A 77 8.67 11.82 -14.81
C ARG A 77 8.71 10.34 -15.17
N LYS A 78 9.87 9.71 -15.01
CA LYS A 78 10.13 8.28 -15.24
C LYS A 78 10.48 7.53 -13.96
N ASN A 79 10.36 8.19 -12.82
CA ASN A 79 10.65 7.65 -11.51
C ASN A 79 9.43 7.79 -10.59
N PRO A 80 8.51 6.82 -10.64
CA PRO A 80 7.28 6.88 -9.84
C PRO A 80 7.55 7.00 -8.35
N ALA A 81 8.57 6.30 -7.82
CA ALA A 81 8.91 6.37 -6.41
C ALA A 81 9.34 7.78 -5.96
N LEU A 82 10.16 8.46 -6.77
CA LEU A 82 10.57 9.83 -6.49
C LEU A 82 9.41 10.81 -6.66
N MET A 83 8.57 10.60 -7.67
CA MET A 83 7.39 11.44 -7.92
C MET A 83 6.43 11.35 -6.74
N ASP A 84 6.09 10.14 -6.30
CA ASP A 84 5.20 9.90 -5.17
C ASP A 84 5.73 10.52 -3.88
N ALA A 85 7.03 10.34 -3.60
CA ALA A 85 7.67 10.96 -2.44
C ALA A 85 7.60 12.50 -2.46
N LEU A 86 7.80 13.13 -3.63
CA LEU A 86 7.73 14.60 -3.77
C LEU A 86 6.29 15.11 -3.65
N ILE A 87 5.32 14.38 -4.19
CA ILE A 87 3.90 14.70 -4.01
C ILE A 87 3.54 14.62 -2.52
N GLY A 88 3.93 13.55 -1.83
CA GLY A 88 3.67 13.40 -0.41
C GLY A 88 4.29 14.50 0.45
N ILE A 89 5.53 14.94 0.13
CA ILE A 89 6.15 16.09 0.79
C ILE A 89 5.37 17.37 0.49
N TYR A 90 4.96 17.60 -0.75
CA TYR A 90 4.18 18.77 -1.10
C TYR A 90 2.84 18.79 -0.34
N GLU A 91 2.12 17.70 -0.34
CA GLU A 91 0.83 17.57 0.34
C GLU A 91 0.98 17.77 1.86
N ARG A 92 1.99 17.13 2.46
CA ARG A 92 2.16 17.15 3.91
C ARG A 92 2.83 18.43 4.43
N ASN A 93 3.86 18.94 3.74
CA ASN A 93 4.69 20.04 4.24
C ASN A 93 4.34 21.41 3.63
N VAL A 94 3.75 21.45 2.43
CA VAL A 94 3.37 22.72 1.77
C VAL A 94 1.87 22.96 1.89
N GLN A 95 1.04 21.95 1.64
CA GLN A 95 -0.41 22.05 1.77
C GLN A 95 -0.91 21.76 3.19
N GLU A 96 -0.03 21.24 4.06
CA GLU A 96 -0.30 20.93 5.46
C GLU A 96 -1.44 19.91 5.68
N TYR A 97 -1.71 19.05 4.68
CA TYR A 97 -2.73 18.01 4.83
C TYR A 97 -2.28 16.97 5.88
N PRO A 98 -3.07 16.74 6.93
CA PRO A 98 -2.64 15.91 8.05
C PRO A 98 -2.78 14.40 7.79
N SER A 99 -3.49 14.01 6.75
CA SER A 99 -3.81 12.61 6.47
C SER A 99 -3.79 12.31 4.97
N THR A 100 -3.63 11.04 4.64
CA THR A 100 -3.70 10.51 3.26
C THR A 100 -4.53 9.23 3.28
N ALA A 101 -5.45 9.07 2.34
CA ALA A 101 -6.21 7.85 2.17
C ALA A 101 -5.65 7.01 1.02
N VAL A 102 -5.38 5.73 1.28
CA VAL A 102 -4.91 4.75 0.28
C VAL A 102 -6.04 3.77 -0.01
N LEU A 103 -6.49 3.75 -1.25
CA LEU A 103 -7.72 3.12 -1.70
C LEU A 103 -7.44 2.03 -2.73
N PRO A 104 -7.06 0.82 -2.30
CA PRO A 104 -6.80 -0.29 -3.20
C PRO A 104 -8.10 -0.90 -3.70
N TYR A 105 -8.33 -0.88 -5.01
CA TYR A 105 -9.45 -1.58 -5.64
C TYR A 105 -9.04 -3.00 -5.98
N SER A 106 -8.62 -3.70 -4.95
CA SER A 106 -8.25 -5.12 -4.97
C SER A 106 -8.31 -5.71 -3.57
N GLN A 107 -9.01 -6.82 -3.41
CA GLN A 107 -9.08 -7.52 -2.12
C GLN A 107 -7.71 -8.06 -1.68
N ALA A 108 -6.83 -8.42 -2.62
CA ALA A 108 -5.48 -8.86 -2.31
C ALA A 108 -4.65 -7.78 -1.58
N LEU A 109 -4.96 -6.51 -1.79
CA LEU A 109 -4.31 -5.37 -1.14
C LEU A 109 -5.08 -4.82 0.06
N SER A 110 -6.04 -5.57 0.62
CA SER A 110 -6.84 -5.11 1.77
C SER A 110 -6.01 -4.66 2.97
N ARG A 111 -4.84 -5.26 3.17
CA ARG A 111 -3.92 -4.92 4.26
C ARG A 111 -2.81 -3.92 3.85
N PHE A 112 -2.81 -3.44 2.61
CA PHE A 112 -1.78 -2.53 2.13
C PHE A 112 -1.80 -1.17 2.87
N PRO A 113 -2.95 -0.53 3.15
CA PRO A 113 -2.95 0.68 3.99
C PRO A 113 -2.33 0.45 5.36
N ALA A 114 -2.63 -0.68 6.01
CA ALA A 114 -2.02 -1.03 7.30
C ALA A 114 -0.51 -1.30 7.20
N HIS A 115 -0.02 -1.84 6.08
CA HIS A 115 1.41 -1.96 5.82
C HIS A 115 2.09 -0.58 5.71
N LEU A 116 1.46 0.36 5.02
CA LEU A 116 1.95 1.74 4.90
C LEU A 116 1.94 2.49 6.23
N GLN A 117 1.05 2.17 7.16
CA GLN A 117 1.10 2.71 8.52
C GLN A 117 2.43 2.39 9.19
N GLN A 118 2.88 1.15 9.11
CA GLN A 118 4.21 0.80 9.63
C GLN A 118 5.34 1.38 8.78
N LEU A 119 5.20 1.33 7.46
CA LEU A 119 6.24 1.79 6.55
C LEU A 119 6.51 3.29 6.67
N ASP A 120 5.48 4.12 6.82
CA ASP A 120 5.58 5.57 6.86
C ASP A 120 5.36 6.14 8.27
N MET A 121 4.21 5.89 8.91
CA MET A 121 3.88 6.52 10.19
C MET A 121 4.87 6.13 11.29
N GLU A 122 5.27 4.86 11.38
CA GLU A 122 6.28 4.42 12.35
C GLU A 122 7.68 4.91 11.97
N SER A 123 8.03 4.93 10.68
CA SER A 123 9.37 5.34 10.23
C SER A 123 9.58 6.85 10.32
N ASN A 124 8.62 7.63 9.84
CA ASN A 124 8.71 9.08 9.70
C ASN A 124 8.00 9.86 10.80
N GLY A 125 7.19 9.21 11.65
CA GLY A 125 6.51 9.83 12.78
C GLY A 125 7.45 10.21 13.92
N LYS A 126 8.46 11.03 13.63
CA LYS A 126 9.51 11.46 14.55
C LYS A 126 9.44 12.97 14.79
N GLN A 127 9.72 13.38 16.02
CA GLN A 127 9.83 14.80 16.41
C GLN A 127 11.27 15.29 16.52
N VAL A 128 12.22 14.42 16.26
CA VAL A 128 13.66 14.72 16.30
C VAL A 128 14.37 14.19 15.05
N ASN A 129 15.45 14.85 14.67
CA ASN A 129 16.35 14.40 13.60
C ASN A 129 17.28 13.27 14.08
N ARG A 130 18.21 12.83 13.23
CA ARG A 130 19.17 11.75 13.55
C ARG A 130 20.12 12.09 14.69
N ASP A 131 20.35 13.37 14.94
CA ASP A 131 21.23 13.86 16.01
C ASP A 131 20.46 14.07 17.34
N GLY A 132 19.17 13.75 17.38
CA GLY A 132 18.32 13.95 18.56
C GLY A 132 17.81 15.37 18.74
N ASN A 133 18.04 16.28 17.78
CA ASN A 133 17.56 17.65 17.89
C ASN A 133 16.11 17.74 17.42
N ALA A 134 15.32 18.56 18.11
CA ALA A 134 13.93 18.84 17.72
C ALA A 134 13.87 19.42 16.30
N ILE A 135 12.88 18.97 15.52
CA ILE A 135 12.60 19.48 14.18
C ILE A 135 11.49 20.53 14.22
N ASN A 136 11.49 21.44 13.24
CA ASN A 136 10.53 22.54 13.11
C ASN A 136 9.61 22.39 11.90
N TYR A 137 9.49 21.19 11.35
CA TYR A 137 8.60 20.84 10.25
C TYR A 137 7.75 19.62 10.61
N VAL A 138 6.63 19.45 9.91
CA VAL A 138 5.74 18.30 10.13
C VAL A 138 6.30 17.04 9.45
N THR A 139 6.10 15.90 10.08
CA THR A 139 6.49 14.59 9.57
C THR A 139 5.25 13.77 9.23
N GLY A 140 5.42 12.66 8.60
CA GLY A 140 4.44 11.67 8.19
C GLY A 140 2.94 12.02 8.34
N PRO A 141 2.10 11.77 7.33
CA PRO A 141 0.65 11.92 7.46
C PRO A 141 0.05 10.77 8.26
N VAL A 142 -1.19 10.94 8.73
CA VAL A 142 -2.00 9.79 9.18
C VAL A 142 -2.48 9.02 7.94
N ILE A 143 -2.04 7.79 7.79
CA ILE A 143 -2.43 6.91 6.69
C ILE A 143 -3.60 6.04 7.12
N PHE A 144 -4.66 6.01 6.31
CA PHE A 144 -5.78 5.11 6.45
C PHE A 144 -6.28 4.68 5.07
N GLY A 145 -7.16 3.70 5.03
CA GLY A 145 -7.78 3.27 3.79
C GLY A 145 -8.42 1.90 3.90
N GLU A 146 -9.24 1.61 2.93
CA GLU A 146 -9.90 0.32 2.75
C GLU A 146 -10.05 -0.01 1.26
N PRO A 147 -10.24 -1.29 0.92
CA PRO A 147 -10.51 -1.66 -0.46
C PRO A 147 -11.77 -0.99 -1.01
N GLY A 148 -11.69 -0.48 -2.23
CA GLY A 148 -12.88 -0.19 -3.01
C GLY A 148 -13.51 -1.52 -3.52
N THR A 149 -14.83 -1.62 -3.55
CA THR A 149 -15.83 -0.54 -3.35
C THR A 149 -16.27 -0.37 -1.89
N ASN A 150 -15.86 -1.25 -0.97
CA ASN A 150 -16.34 -1.28 0.42
C ASN A 150 -16.09 0.04 1.16
N GLY A 151 -14.92 0.64 1.00
CA GLY A 151 -14.57 1.92 1.61
C GLY A 151 -15.54 3.06 1.29
N GLN A 152 -16.26 2.99 0.16
CA GLN A 152 -17.28 3.98 -0.22
C GLN A 152 -18.46 4.04 0.77
N HIS A 153 -18.71 2.94 1.47
CA HIS A 153 -19.75 2.87 2.49
C HIS A 153 -19.27 3.18 3.90
N SER A 154 -18.00 3.60 4.05
CA SER A 154 -17.38 3.88 5.33
C SER A 154 -17.07 5.37 5.48
N PHE A 155 -16.13 5.90 4.72
CA PHE A 155 -15.61 7.26 4.93
C PHE A 155 -15.66 8.18 3.69
N TYR A 156 -16.17 7.75 2.56
CA TYR A 156 -16.21 8.57 1.33
C TYR A 156 -17.10 9.79 1.46
N GLN A 157 -18.08 9.78 2.33
CA GLN A 157 -18.89 10.96 2.63
C GLN A 157 -18.00 12.13 3.08
N LEU A 158 -17.03 11.86 3.97
CA LEU A 158 -16.05 12.85 4.42
C LEU A 158 -15.14 13.28 3.28
N LEU A 159 -14.69 12.34 2.43
CA LEU A 159 -13.81 12.64 1.30
C LEU A 159 -14.48 13.59 0.30
N HIS A 160 -15.76 13.39 0.00
CA HIS A 160 -16.52 14.21 -0.96
C HIS A 160 -16.99 15.55 -0.40
N GLN A 161 -17.54 15.57 0.80
CA GLN A 161 -18.25 16.71 1.36
C GLN A 161 -17.71 17.20 2.71
N GLY A 162 -16.68 16.54 3.25
CA GLY A 162 -16.06 16.95 4.51
C GLY A 162 -15.26 18.24 4.36
N THR A 163 -15.06 18.92 5.49
CA THR A 163 -14.27 20.16 5.58
C THR A 163 -12.77 19.93 5.51
N ASN A 164 -12.33 18.71 5.83
CA ASN A 164 -10.92 18.33 5.72
C ASN A 164 -10.62 17.84 4.30
N ILE A 165 -9.57 18.38 3.70
CA ILE A 165 -9.01 17.86 2.44
C ILE A 165 -8.09 16.70 2.79
N VAL A 166 -8.34 15.56 2.15
CA VAL A 166 -7.55 14.34 2.30
C VAL A 166 -7.04 13.95 0.93
N PRO A 167 -5.73 13.96 0.68
CA PRO A 167 -5.14 13.37 -0.51
C PRO A 167 -5.48 11.89 -0.66
N LEU A 168 -5.66 11.43 -1.88
CA LEU A 168 -6.18 10.11 -2.20
C LEU A 168 -5.23 9.39 -3.15
N GLN A 169 -4.84 8.19 -2.79
CA GLN A 169 -4.08 7.30 -3.67
C GLN A 169 -4.96 6.11 -4.08
N PHE A 170 -5.32 6.06 -5.34
CA PHE A 170 -6.07 4.95 -5.92
C PHE A 170 -5.13 3.91 -6.52
N ILE A 171 -5.34 2.64 -6.18
CA ILE A 171 -4.59 1.53 -6.74
C ILE A 171 -5.57 0.59 -7.41
N ALA A 172 -5.43 0.40 -8.71
CA ALA A 172 -6.30 -0.46 -9.51
C ALA A 172 -5.49 -1.34 -10.46
N PHE A 173 -6.11 -2.42 -10.93
CA PHE A 173 -5.51 -3.38 -11.86
C PHE A 173 -6.39 -3.50 -13.10
N SER A 174 -5.77 -3.55 -14.27
CA SER A 174 -6.48 -3.72 -15.54
C SER A 174 -7.02 -5.13 -15.76
N LYS A 175 -6.49 -6.10 -15.03
CA LYS A 175 -6.88 -7.52 -15.11
C LYS A 175 -7.20 -8.05 -13.73
N ASN A 176 -8.12 -9.01 -13.65
CA ASN A 176 -8.36 -9.68 -12.39
C ASN A 176 -7.18 -10.62 -12.04
N GLN A 177 -7.02 -10.86 -10.75
CA GLN A 177 -5.89 -11.60 -10.20
C GLN A 177 -5.92 -13.10 -10.55
N THR A 178 -7.10 -13.68 -10.70
CA THR A 178 -7.28 -15.13 -10.84
C THR A 178 -7.36 -15.61 -12.28
N GLY A 179 -7.41 -14.68 -13.25
CA GLY A 179 -7.66 -14.99 -14.66
C GLY A 179 -9.09 -15.46 -14.95
N LYS A 180 -9.94 -15.60 -13.93
CA LYS A 180 -11.36 -15.94 -14.04
C LYS A 180 -12.19 -14.75 -13.58
N ASP A 181 -13.03 -14.23 -14.45
CA ASP A 181 -13.86 -13.08 -14.14
C ASP A 181 -15.35 -13.41 -14.35
N VAL A 182 -16.20 -12.80 -13.56
CA VAL A 182 -17.66 -12.95 -13.70
C VAL A 182 -18.14 -11.95 -14.74
N VAL A 183 -18.90 -12.44 -15.72
CA VAL A 183 -19.53 -11.63 -16.76
C VAL A 183 -21.03 -11.48 -16.45
N ILE A 184 -21.49 -10.24 -16.35
CA ILE A 184 -22.89 -9.88 -16.15
C ILE A 184 -23.20 -8.71 -17.07
N GLU A 185 -24.26 -8.83 -17.89
CA GLU A 185 -24.69 -7.79 -18.85
C GLU A 185 -23.53 -7.34 -19.76
N ASP A 186 -22.89 -8.33 -20.39
CA ASP A 186 -21.77 -8.15 -21.34
C ASP A 186 -20.54 -7.41 -20.78
N SER A 187 -20.42 -7.30 -19.48
CA SER A 187 -19.28 -6.66 -18.81
C SER A 187 -18.73 -7.52 -17.68
N THR A 188 -17.40 -7.54 -17.55
CA THR A 188 -16.73 -8.29 -16.47
C THR A 188 -16.73 -7.50 -15.14
N SER A 189 -16.65 -8.22 -14.03
CA SER A 189 -16.55 -7.59 -12.70
C SER A 189 -15.32 -6.67 -12.61
N GLN A 190 -14.20 -7.06 -13.23
CA GLN A 190 -12.99 -6.24 -13.24
C GLN A 190 -13.18 -4.93 -14.01
N VAL A 191 -13.84 -4.96 -15.16
CA VAL A 191 -14.16 -3.75 -15.94
C VAL A 191 -15.08 -2.81 -15.14
N LYS A 192 -16.09 -3.36 -14.47
CA LYS A 192 -16.98 -2.58 -13.60
C LYS A 192 -16.23 -1.94 -12.43
N LEU A 193 -15.29 -2.68 -11.83
CA LEU A 193 -14.45 -2.18 -10.74
C LEU A 193 -13.55 -1.04 -11.22
N CYS A 194 -12.89 -1.19 -12.38
CA CYS A 194 -12.07 -0.13 -12.98
C CYS A 194 -12.89 1.11 -13.35
N ALA A 195 -14.08 0.92 -13.94
CA ALA A 195 -14.99 2.03 -14.23
C ALA A 195 -15.39 2.80 -12.95
N ASN A 196 -15.62 2.07 -11.86
CA ASN A 196 -15.91 2.67 -10.56
C ASN A 196 -14.74 3.52 -10.02
N VAL A 197 -13.49 3.02 -10.09
CA VAL A 197 -12.29 3.80 -9.73
C VAL A 197 -12.24 5.11 -10.50
N VAL A 198 -12.34 5.04 -11.83
CA VAL A 198 -12.29 6.24 -12.68
C VAL A 198 -13.42 7.21 -12.34
N ALA A 199 -14.62 6.70 -12.11
CA ALA A 199 -15.76 7.54 -11.71
C ALA A 199 -15.50 8.26 -10.37
N GLN A 200 -14.89 7.59 -9.40
CA GLN A 200 -14.55 8.20 -8.11
C GLN A 200 -13.44 9.27 -8.25
N ILE A 201 -12.39 9.00 -9.02
CA ILE A 201 -11.34 9.97 -9.29
C ILE A 201 -11.94 11.22 -9.92
N VAL A 202 -12.75 11.06 -10.97
CA VAL A 202 -13.40 12.20 -11.65
C VAL A 202 -14.35 12.96 -10.71
N ALA A 203 -15.17 12.26 -9.93
CA ALA A 203 -16.10 12.89 -9.00
C ALA A 203 -15.37 13.69 -7.90
N LEU A 204 -14.28 13.16 -7.37
CA LEU A 204 -13.47 13.82 -6.34
C LEU A 204 -12.70 15.02 -6.89
N ALA A 205 -12.18 14.91 -8.10
CA ALA A 205 -11.45 15.99 -8.76
C ALA A 205 -12.38 17.11 -9.22
N CYS A 206 -13.46 16.80 -9.93
CA CYS A 206 -14.35 17.76 -10.59
C CYS A 206 -15.49 18.28 -9.70
N GLY A 207 -15.89 17.48 -8.72
CA GLY A 207 -17.08 17.77 -7.92
C GLY A 207 -18.40 17.64 -8.72
N LYS A 208 -19.47 18.10 -8.10
CA LYS A 208 -20.80 18.16 -8.69
C LYS A 208 -21.56 19.37 -8.15
N LYS A 209 -22.14 20.16 -9.04
CA LYS A 209 -23.12 21.18 -8.65
C LYS A 209 -24.53 20.61 -8.78
N ASP A 210 -25.36 20.85 -7.79
CA ASP A 210 -26.76 20.41 -7.76
C ASP A 210 -27.64 21.58 -7.26
N ALA A 211 -28.91 21.60 -7.64
CA ALA A 211 -29.87 22.57 -7.13
C ALA A 211 -30.12 22.40 -5.62
N ASP A 212 -29.98 21.17 -5.12
CA ASP A 212 -30.02 20.84 -3.70
C ASP A 212 -28.58 20.96 -3.13
N PRO A 213 -28.31 21.92 -2.21
CA PRO A 213 -26.99 22.08 -1.61
C PRO A 213 -26.45 20.81 -0.92
N ASN A 214 -27.35 19.96 -0.42
CA ASN A 214 -26.95 18.70 0.23
C ASN A 214 -26.39 17.67 -0.76
N LYS A 215 -26.60 17.87 -2.06
CA LYS A 215 -26.10 17.02 -3.14
C LYS A 215 -24.94 17.66 -3.92
N THR A 216 -24.51 18.83 -3.49
CA THR A 216 -23.37 19.55 -4.07
C THR A 216 -22.09 19.13 -3.37
N PHE A 217 -21.03 18.87 -4.13
CA PHE A 217 -19.65 18.71 -3.62
C PHE A 217 -18.68 19.50 -4.51
N GLU A 218 -17.72 20.16 -3.87
CA GLU A 218 -16.88 21.16 -4.53
C GLU A 218 -15.84 20.57 -5.48
N GLY A 219 -15.44 19.30 -5.29
CA GLY A 219 -14.31 18.71 -5.99
C GLY A 219 -12.97 19.20 -5.43
N ASN A 220 -11.96 19.33 -6.31
CA ASN A 220 -10.61 19.74 -5.95
C ASN A 220 -9.97 18.87 -4.86
N ARG A 221 -10.32 17.61 -4.82
CA ARG A 221 -9.68 16.63 -3.93
C ARG A 221 -8.46 16.07 -4.65
N PRO A 222 -7.26 16.18 -4.10
CA PRO A 222 -6.05 15.59 -4.67
C PRO A 222 -6.21 14.07 -4.81
N SER A 223 -6.02 13.52 -6.01
CA SER A 223 -6.22 12.09 -6.28
C SER A 223 -5.41 11.62 -7.50
#